data_1a42c44aaa879856e4bfdfd8cb461125
#
_entry.id   1a42c44aaa879856e4bfdfd8cb461125
#
_cell.length_a   1.000
_cell.length_b   1.000
_cell.length_c   1.000
_cell.angle_alpha   90.00
_cell.angle_beta   90.00
_cell.angle_gamma   90.00
#
_symmetry.space_group_name_H-M   'P 1'
#
loop_
_entity.id
_entity.type
_entity.pdbx_description
1 polymer ?
#
loop_
_entity_poly.entity_id
_entity_poly.type
_entity_poly.pdbx_seq_one_letter_code
_entity_poly.pdbx_strand_id
1 'polypeptide(L)' 'MKRGFGSDNHSGISPEVLKAISEVNVNHALAYGDDEYCARVETIFKEQFGEHSSVFFVFNGTGANTLCIDAMCRSHEAVV' A
#
# COMPACT_ATOMS: atom_id res chain seq x y z
N MET A 1 -22.85 15.57 -4.01
CA MET A 1 -21.99 14.48 -4.56
C MET A 1 -22.77 13.18 -4.52
N LYS A 2 -22.91 12.52 -5.64
CA LYS A 2 -23.51 11.18 -5.66
C LYS A 2 -22.46 10.16 -5.20
N ARG A 3 -22.81 9.38 -4.20
CA ARG A 3 -22.01 8.23 -3.74
C ARG A 3 -22.52 6.98 -4.45
N GLY A 4 -21.63 6.22 -5.07
CA GLY A 4 -21.95 4.98 -5.75
C GLY A 4 -21.26 3.79 -5.12
N PHE A 5 -21.81 2.61 -5.34
CA PHE A 5 -21.25 1.33 -4.87
C PHE A 5 -20.65 0.50 -6.02
N GLY A 6 -20.39 1.14 -7.15
CA GLY A 6 -19.83 0.45 -8.33
C GLY A 6 -18.39 0.01 -8.16
N SER A 7 -17.52 0.89 -7.65
CA SER A 7 -16.11 0.62 -7.38
C SER A 7 -15.51 1.74 -6.54
N ASP A 8 -14.58 1.40 -5.67
CA ASP A 8 -13.75 2.37 -4.95
C ASP A 8 -12.87 3.22 -5.90
N ASN A 9 -12.53 2.70 -7.07
CA ASN A 9 -11.82 3.44 -8.12
C ASN A 9 -12.58 4.68 -8.63
N HIS A 10 -13.87 4.78 -8.35
CA HIS A 10 -14.69 5.94 -8.70
C HIS A 10 -14.66 7.04 -7.64
N SER A 11 -14.05 6.77 -6.50
CA SER A 11 -13.98 7.70 -5.38
C SER A 11 -12.74 8.59 -5.46
N GLY A 12 -12.87 9.80 -4.97
CA GLY A 12 -11.73 10.65 -4.72
C GLY A 12 -10.95 10.22 -3.48
N ILE A 13 -9.84 10.87 -3.23
CA ILE A 13 -9.04 10.68 -2.02
C ILE A 13 -9.78 11.22 -0.80
N SER A 14 -9.65 10.57 0.35
CA SER A 14 -10.21 11.07 1.60
C SER A 14 -9.50 12.35 2.05
N PRO A 15 -10.22 13.28 2.72
CA PRO A 15 -9.61 14.52 3.21
C PRO A 15 -8.42 14.28 4.13
N GLU A 16 -8.47 13.25 4.96
CA GLU A 16 -7.41 12.89 5.90
C GLU A 16 -6.13 12.45 5.17
N VAL A 17 -6.26 11.65 4.13
CA VAL A 17 -5.13 11.20 3.29
C VAL A 17 -4.55 12.38 2.51
N LEU A 18 -5.41 13.23 1.92
CA LEU A 18 -4.95 14.42 1.21
C LEU A 18 -4.18 15.39 2.13
N LYS A 19 -4.66 15.56 3.36
CA LYS A 19 -3.97 16.34 4.38
C LYS A 19 -2.60 15.75 4.71
N ALA A 20 -2.52 14.45 4.94
CA ALA A 20 -1.26 13.76 5.22
C ALA A 20 -0.24 13.93 4.08
N ILE A 21 -0.68 13.81 2.82
CA ILE A 21 0.18 14.06 1.65
C ILE A 21 0.73 15.48 1.67
N SER A 22 -0.11 16.46 1.98
CA SER A 22 0.32 17.88 2.06
C SER A 22 1.32 18.12 3.18
N GLU A 23 1.13 17.48 4.33
CA GLU A 23 2.02 17.61 5.49
C GLU A 23 3.40 17.02 5.27
N VAL A 24 3.49 15.90 4.55
CA VAL A 24 4.79 15.25 4.27
C VAL A 24 5.49 15.83 3.03
N ASN A 25 4.80 16.65 2.25
CA ASN A 25 5.35 17.26 1.04
C ASN A 25 6.26 18.46 1.36
N VAL A 26 7.24 18.24 2.18
CA VAL A 26 8.21 19.24 2.63
C VAL A 26 9.63 18.63 2.60
N ASN A 27 10.61 19.46 2.25
CA ASN A 27 12.04 19.05 2.22
C ASN A 27 12.33 17.84 1.30
N HIS A 28 13.38 17.13 1.58
CA HIS A 28 13.83 15.95 0.86
C HIS A 28 13.85 14.74 1.78
N ALA A 29 13.52 13.58 1.23
CA ALA A 29 13.63 12.30 1.89
C ALA A 29 14.32 11.30 0.96
N LEU A 30 14.95 10.28 1.52
CA LEU A 30 15.56 9.20 0.75
C LEU A 30 14.47 8.41 0.03
N ALA A 31 14.78 7.97 -1.18
CA ALA A 31 13.90 7.14 -1.98
C ALA A 31 14.04 5.65 -1.64
N TYR A 32 13.23 4.83 -2.29
CA TYR A 32 13.29 3.37 -2.23
C TYR A 32 13.03 2.75 -0.85
N GLY A 33 12.23 3.43 -0.03
CA GLY A 33 11.83 2.90 1.28
C GLY A 33 12.79 3.25 2.43
N ASP A 34 13.84 4.03 2.18
CA ASP A 34 14.83 4.42 3.19
C ASP A 34 14.44 5.68 3.97
N ASP A 35 13.19 6.10 3.87
CA ASP A 35 12.66 7.26 4.58
C ASP A 35 12.02 6.87 5.93
N GLU A 36 11.85 7.85 6.80
CA GLU A 36 11.27 7.65 8.13
C GLU A 36 9.79 7.22 8.10
N TYR A 37 9.04 7.60 7.07
CA TYR A 37 7.62 7.24 6.95
C TYR A 37 7.45 5.77 6.64
N CYS A 38 8.27 5.23 5.73
CA CYS A 38 8.32 3.79 5.44
C CYS A 38 8.69 2.98 6.69
N ALA A 39 9.70 3.43 7.44
CA ALA A 39 10.09 2.78 8.70
C ALA A 39 8.95 2.77 9.74
N ARG A 40 8.19 3.86 9.85
CA ARG A 40 7.02 3.93 10.73
C ARG A 40 5.92 2.97 10.29
N VAL A 41 5.65 2.86 8.99
CA VAL A 41 4.65 1.92 8.45
C VAL A 41 5.06 0.49 8.75
N GLU A 42 6.30 0.12 8.59
CA GLU A 42 6.80 -1.21 8.95
C GLU A 42 6.57 -1.54 10.43
N THR A 43 6.84 -0.58 11.31
CA THR A 43 6.58 -0.72 12.75
C THR A 43 5.10 -0.97 13.03
N ILE A 44 4.21 -0.15 12.45
CA ILE A 44 2.77 -0.28 12.61
C ILE A 44 2.28 -1.65 12.11
N PHE A 45 2.77 -2.12 10.98
CA PHE A 45 2.41 -3.43 10.45
C PHE A 45 2.87 -4.57 11.35
N LYS A 46 4.07 -4.50 11.92
CA LYS A 46 4.55 -5.49 12.88
C LYS A 46 3.71 -5.52 14.16
N GLU A 47 3.27 -4.37 14.64
CA GLU A 47 2.35 -4.28 15.78
C GLU A 47 0.99 -4.91 15.49
N GLN A 48 0.46 -4.77 14.28
CA GLN A 48 -0.86 -5.28 13.90
C GLN A 48 -0.85 -6.74 13.45
N PHE A 49 0.19 -7.19 12.77
CA PHE A 49 0.25 -8.49 12.09
C PHE A 49 1.34 -9.42 12.63
N GLY A 50 2.13 -8.95 13.59
CA GLY A 50 3.19 -9.73 14.22
C GLY A 50 4.59 -9.34 13.78
N GLU A 51 5.54 -9.67 14.64
CA GLU A 51 6.96 -9.30 14.52
C GLU A 51 7.63 -9.82 13.25
N HIS A 52 7.15 -10.94 12.71
CA HIS A 52 7.68 -11.58 11.52
C HIS A 52 7.01 -11.12 10.21
N SER A 53 6.10 -10.15 10.28
CA SER A 53 5.49 -9.58 9.08
C SER A 53 6.48 -8.68 8.34
N SER A 54 6.33 -8.64 7.01
CA SER A 54 7.08 -7.73 6.14
C SER A 54 6.12 -6.94 5.26
N VAL A 55 6.46 -5.70 4.96
CA VAL A 55 5.65 -4.81 4.14
C VAL A 55 6.38 -4.54 2.83
N PHE A 56 5.67 -4.72 1.73
CA PHE A 56 6.16 -4.39 0.39
C PHE A 56 5.22 -3.38 -0.25
N PHE A 57 5.72 -2.20 -0.55
CA PHE A 57 4.97 -1.16 -1.23
C PHE A 57 4.93 -1.43 -2.72
N VAL A 58 3.75 -1.38 -3.30
CA VAL A 58 3.53 -1.58 -4.73
C VAL A 58 2.71 -0.42 -5.29
N PHE A 59 2.73 -0.24 -6.59
CA PHE A 59 2.10 0.90 -7.25
C PHE A 59 0.57 0.90 -7.11
N ASN A 60 -0.06 -0.26 -7.22
CA ASN A 60 -1.52 -0.41 -7.13
C ASN A 60 -1.93 -1.85 -6.79
N GLY A 61 -3.24 -2.08 -6.64
CA GLY A 61 -3.79 -3.40 -6.36
C GLY A 61 -3.49 -4.44 -7.44
N THR A 62 -3.44 -4.07 -8.70
CA THR A 62 -3.04 -4.96 -9.80
C THR A 62 -1.59 -5.45 -9.62
N GLY A 63 -0.68 -4.56 -9.27
CA GLY A 63 0.70 -4.92 -8.93
C GLY A 63 0.78 -5.84 -7.73
N ALA A 64 0.03 -5.55 -6.67
CA ALA A 64 -0.05 -6.40 -5.48
C ALA A 64 -0.55 -7.82 -5.82
N ASN A 65 -1.65 -7.95 -6.55
CA ASN A 65 -2.20 -9.24 -6.96
C ASN A 65 -1.22 -10.03 -7.82
N THR A 66 -0.59 -9.40 -8.79
CA THR A 66 0.40 -10.04 -9.67
C THR A 66 1.58 -10.59 -8.88
N LEU A 67 2.15 -9.81 -7.98
CA LEU A 67 3.29 -10.24 -7.15
C LEU A 67 2.90 -11.32 -6.15
N CYS A 68 1.71 -11.23 -5.55
CA CYS A 68 1.21 -12.25 -4.64
C CYS A 68 1.01 -13.61 -5.34
N ILE A 69 0.42 -13.60 -6.53
CA ILE A 69 0.24 -14.82 -7.33
C ILE A 69 1.59 -15.39 -7.73
N ASP A 70 2.51 -14.59 -8.19
CA ASP A 70 3.86 -15.03 -8.55
C ASP A 70 4.61 -15.64 -7.36
N ALA A 71 4.47 -15.06 -6.18
CA ALA A 71 5.11 -15.56 -4.97
C ALA A 71 4.51 -16.86 -4.44
N MET A 72 3.20 -17.08 -4.59
CA MET A 72 2.47 -18.19 -3.99
C MET A 72 2.17 -19.33 -4.94
N CYS A 73 2.15 -19.09 -6.25
CA CYS A 73 1.76 -20.07 -7.27
C CYS A 73 2.93 -20.41 -8.20
N ARG A 74 2.97 -21.65 -8.63
CA ARG A 74 3.84 -22.09 -9.74
C ARG A 74 3.15 -21.80 -11.07
N SER A 75 3.92 -21.80 -12.17
CA SER A 75 3.43 -21.45 -13.50
C SER A 75 2.27 -22.33 -14.04
N HIS A 76 2.10 -23.54 -13.48
CA HIS A 76 1.04 -24.49 -13.85
C HIS A 76 -0.15 -24.50 -12.88
N GLU A 77 -0.13 -23.71 -11.83
CA GLU A 77 -1.18 -23.60 -10.83
C GLU A 77 -2.15 -22.48 -11.18
N ALA A 78 -3.35 -22.53 -10.63
CA ALA A 78 -4.39 -21.53 -10.81
C ALA A 78 -4.94 -21.07 -9.47
N VAL A 79 -5.48 -19.86 -9.46
CA VAL A 79 -6.20 -19.29 -8.33
C VAL A 79 -7.69 -19.50 -8.56
N VAL A 80 -8.36 -20.07 -7.57
CA VAL A 80 -9.81 -20.32 -7.61
C VAL A 80 -10.59 -19.20 -6.91
#